data_e05b6dfde83e972eb118876c68b413ff
#
_entry.id   e05b6dfde83e972eb118876c68b413ff
#
_cell.length_a   1.000
_cell.length_b   1.000
_cell.length_c   1.000
_cell.angle_alpha   90.00
_cell.angle_beta   90.00
_cell.angle_gamma   90.00
#
_symmetry.space_group_name_H-M   'P 1'
#
loop_
_entity.id
_entity.type
_entity.pdbx_description
1 polymer ?
#
loop_
_entity_poly.entity_id
_entity_poly.type
_entity_poly.pdbx_seq_one_letter_code
_entity_poly.pdbx_strand_id
1 'polypeptide(L)'
;RNKNNLKLVLMGKAVCEIPKHPDIISLGFVTDEDKFDGISGAKALILPSKFESLSISVLEAMTLSKPVIVNGICDVLKGHCVKSNGGLYYKNFFEFEGCVNYLLEHTDVYEIMCKNARKYVEDYFQWEDIMKKFDDIIKLVGEKNEAENK
;
A
#
# COMPACT_ATOMS: atom_id res chain seq x y z
N ARG A 1 -7.31 -13.10 -21.70
CA ARG A 1 -8.57 -13.73 -21.29
C ARG A 1 -8.55 -13.86 -19.76
N ASN A 2 -9.52 -13.26 -19.06
CA ASN A 2 -9.62 -13.33 -17.60
C ASN A 2 -10.01 -14.76 -17.14
N LYS A 3 -9.00 -15.61 -16.99
CA LYS A 3 -9.20 -17.03 -16.62
C LYS A 3 -9.64 -17.20 -15.16
N ASN A 4 -9.38 -16.21 -14.31
CA ASN A 4 -9.57 -16.29 -12.85
C ASN A 4 -10.79 -15.49 -12.37
N ASN A 5 -11.62 -15.00 -13.28
CA ASN A 5 -12.79 -14.16 -12.98
C ASN A 5 -12.47 -12.95 -12.06
N LEU A 6 -11.29 -12.36 -12.25
CA LEU A 6 -10.86 -11.19 -11.48
C LEU A 6 -11.65 -9.96 -11.88
N LYS A 7 -11.89 -9.09 -10.93
CA LYS A 7 -12.43 -7.74 -11.15
C LYS A 7 -11.40 -6.71 -10.71
N LEU A 8 -11.23 -5.68 -11.53
CA LEU A 8 -10.54 -4.46 -11.15
C LEU A 8 -11.56 -3.47 -10.60
N VAL A 9 -11.48 -3.17 -9.32
CA VAL A 9 -12.33 -2.16 -8.69
C VAL A 9 -11.52 -0.87 -8.54
N LEU A 10 -12.03 0.22 -9.09
CA LEU A 10 -11.43 1.54 -9.02
C LEU A 10 -12.24 2.39 -8.04
N MET A 11 -11.60 2.87 -6.99
CA MET A 11 -12.16 3.77 -5.98
C MET A 11 -11.43 5.11 -6.04
N GLY A 12 -12.16 6.20 -6.17
CA GLY A 12 -11.63 7.54 -6.26
C GLY A 12 -12.17 8.29 -7.48
N LYS A 13 -11.85 9.60 -7.56
CA LYS A 13 -12.28 10.45 -8.67
C LYS A 13 -11.48 10.10 -9.93
N ALA A 14 -12.18 9.72 -10.99
CA ALA A 14 -11.56 9.54 -12.29
C ALA A 14 -11.11 10.90 -12.88
N VAL A 15 -9.85 10.98 -13.30
CA VAL A 15 -9.29 12.16 -13.98
C VAL A 15 -9.08 11.91 -15.49
N CYS A 16 -9.35 10.69 -15.95
CA CYS A 16 -9.33 10.28 -17.35
C CYS A 16 -10.49 9.32 -17.64
N GLU A 17 -10.75 9.08 -18.92
CA GLU A 17 -11.75 8.10 -19.33
C GLU A 17 -11.35 6.69 -18.88
N ILE A 18 -12.28 6.00 -18.23
CA ILE A 18 -12.09 4.59 -17.82
C ILE A 18 -12.64 3.69 -18.91
N PRO A 19 -11.86 2.73 -19.42
CA PRO A 19 -12.32 1.80 -20.43
C PRO A 19 -13.57 1.03 -19.98
N LYS A 20 -14.57 0.95 -20.83
CA LYS A 20 -15.77 0.13 -20.59
C LYS A 20 -15.41 -1.34 -20.75
N HIS A 21 -15.35 -2.08 -19.66
CA HIS A 21 -15.06 -3.51 -19.65
C HIS A 21 -15.84 -4.19 -18.52
N PRO A 22 -16.43 -5.39 -18.74
CA PRO A 22 -17.21 -6.08 -17.71
C PRO A 22 -16.43 -6.44 -16.44
N ASP A 23 -15.10 -6.46 -16.52
CA ASP A 23 -14.22 -6.75 -15.39
C ASP A 23 -13.63 -5.48 -14.74
N ILE A 24 -14.02 -4.29 -15.19
CA ILE A 24 -13.61 -3.02 -14.59
C ILE A 24 -14.85 -2.37 -13.96
N ILE A 25 -14.79 -2.16 -12.65
CA ILE A 25 -15.86 -1.54 -11.87
C ILE A 25 -15.31 -0.23 -11.32
N SER A 26 -15.91 0.89 -11.72
CA SER A 26 -15.58 2.21 -11.19
C SER A 26 -16.66 2.66 -10.23
N LEU A 27 -16.30 2.84 -8.97
CA LEU A 27 -17.21 3.26 -7.90
C LEU A 27 -17.22 4.79 -7.70
N GLY A 28 -16.27 5.52 -8.31
CA GLY A 28 -16.11 6.92 -8.04
C GLY A 28 -15.57 7.18 -6.62
N PHE A 29 -15.91 8.34 -6.07
CA PHE A 29 -15.56 8.65 -4.70
C PHE A 29 -16.44 7.84 -3.74
N VAL A 30 -15.81 7.15 -2.79
CA VAL A 30 -16.46 6.30 -1.80
C VAL A 30 -16.20 6.83 -0.40
N THR A 31 -17.02 6.42 0.58
CA THR A 31 -16.77 6.70 2.00
C THR A 31 -15.55 5.94 2.50
N ASP A 32 -15.01 6.33 3.65
CA ASP A 32 -13.91 5.56 4.26
C ASP A 32 -14.35 4.14 4.63
N GLU A 33 -15.58 3.96 5.10
CA GLU A 33 -16.15 2.64 5.41
C GLU A 33 -16.18 1.75 4.16
N ASP A 34 -16.76 2.23 3.06
CA ASP A 34 -16.80 1.50 1.78
C ASP A 34 -15.40 1.20 1.24
N LYS A 35 -14.45 2.14 1.42
CA LYS A 35 -13.05 1.95 1.03
C LYS A 35 -12.42 0.80 1.80
N PHE A 36 -12.56 0.78 3.12
CA PHE A 36 -11.99 -0.27 3.96
C PHE A 36 -12.66 -1.63 3.70
N ASP A 37 -13.95 -1.67 3.50
CA ASP A 37 -14.68 -2.89 3.12
C ASP A 37 -14.22 -3.40 1.76
N GLY A 38 -14.09 -2.51 0.78
CA GLY A 38 -13.58 -2.84 -0.55
C GLY A 38 -12.15 -3.40 -0.51
N ILE A 39 -11.25 -2.78 0.25
CA ILE A 39 -9.88 -3.27 0.45
C ILE A 39 -9.89 -4.62 1.19
N SER A 40 -10.70 -4.74 2.23
CA SER A 40 -10.81 -5.97 3.02
C SER A 40 -11.31 -7.16 2.19
N GLY A 41 -12.22 -6.92 1.24
CA GLY A 41 -12.72 -7.93 0.30
C GLY A 41 -11.77 -8.21 -0.87
N ALA A 42 -10.78 -7.36 -1.12
CA ALA A 42 -9.89 -7.51 -2.28
C ALA A 42 -8.81 -8.58 -2.06
N LYS A 43 -8.29 -9.11 -3.18
CA LYS A 43 -7.11 -10.00 -3.18
C LYS A 43 -5.83 -9.21 -2.89
N ALA A 44 -5.70 -8.02 -3.47
CA ALA A 44 -4.56 -7.11 -3.26
C ALA A 44 -4.97 -5.68 -3.58
N LEU A 45 -4.27 -4.70 -3.01
CA LEU A 45 -4.32 -3.31 -3.46
C LEU A 45 -3.30 -3.11 -4.58
N ILE A 46 -3.71 -2.42 -5.65
CA ILE A 46 -2.81 -2.02 -6.74
C ILE A 46 -2.61 -0.51 -6.67
N LEU A 47 -1.37 -0.04 -6.58
CA LEU A 47 -1.04 1.38 -6.61
C LEU A 47 0.02 1.67 -7.68
N PRO A 48 -0.39 2.22 -8.85
CA PRO A 48 0.51 2.48 -9.97
C PRO A 48 1.25 3.81 -9.90
N SER A 49 1.14 4.56 -8.81
CA SER A 49 1.76 5.88 -8.63
C SER A 49 3.26 5.84 -8.85
N LYS A 50 3.78 6.83 -9.58
CA LYS A 50 5.23 7.00 -9.78
C LYS A 50 5.88 7.83 -8.66
N PHE A 51 5.11 8.59 -7.93
CA PHE A 51 5.56 9.52 -6.89
C PHE A 51 4.66 9.42 -5.68
N GLU A 52 5.22 9.07 -4.55
CA GLU A 52 4.57 9.00 -3.24
C GLU A 52 5.56 9.44 -2.16
N SER A 53 5.06 10.10 -1.12
CA SER A 53 5.86 10.46 0.06
C SER A 53 5.80 9.40 1.16
N LEU A 54 4.63 8.81 1.39
CA LEU A 54 4.38 7.77 2.38
C LEU A 54 3.44 6.68 1.86
N SER A 55 2.39 7.10 1.14
CA SER A 55 1.30 6.25 0.64
C SER A 55 0.43 5.64 1.75
N ILE A 56 -0.49 6.45 2.28
CA ILE A 56 -1.45 6.02 3.30
C ILE A 56 -2.27 4.82 2.80
N SER A 57 -2.70 4.81 1.54
CA SER A 57 -3.49 3.69 0.98
C SER A 57 -2.76 2.35 1.02
N VAL A 58 -1.44 2.34 0.85
CA VAL A 58 -0.62 1.12 1.01
C VAL A 58 -0.64 0.65 2.46
N LEU A 59 -0.46 1.57 3.41
CA LEU A 59 -0.48 1.23 4.84
C LEU A 59 -1.87 0.77 5.29
N GLU A 60 -2.94 1.39 4.79
CA GLU A 60 -4.32 0.96 5.04
C GLU A 60 -4.56 -0.48 4.56
N ALA A 61 -4.13 -0.81 3.34
CA ALA A 61 -4.24 -2.17 2.82
C ALA A 61 -3.44 -3.18 3.65
N MET A 62 -2.21 -2.83 4.02
CA MET A 62 -1.37 -3.67 4.85
C MET A 62 -1.94 -3.86 6.26
N THR A 63 -2.58 -2.83 6.84
CA THR A 63 -3.31 -2.92 8.12
C THR A 63 -4.46 -3.93 8.05
N LEU A 64 -5.10 -4.06 6.89
CA LEU A 64 -6.15 -5.04 6.63
C LEU A 64 -5.60 -6.41 6.18
N SER A 65 -4.31 -6.65 6.38
CA SER A 65 -3.64 -7.90 5.96
C SER A 65 -3.75 -8.16 4.46
N LYS A 66 -3.75 -7.09 3.64
CA LYS A 66 -3.78 -7.24 2.18
C LYS A 66 -2.41 -6.96 1.58
N PRO A 67 -1.91 -7.87 0.75
CA PRO A 67 -0.72 -7.61 -0.04
C PRO A 67 -0.94 -6.46 -1.01
N VAL A 68 0.14 -5.80 -1.37
CA VAL A 68 0.11 -4.70 -2.34
C VAL A 68 0.91 -5.01 -3.59
N ILE A 69 0.47 -4.50 -4.73
CA ILE A 69 1.21 -4.54 -6.01
C ILE A 69 1.45 -3.10 -6.42
N VAL A 70 2.69 -2.65 -6.41
CA VAL A 70 3.02 -1.23 -6.55
C VAL A 70 4.00 -0.95 -7.67
N ASN A 71 4.04 0.31 -8.11
CA ASN A 71 5.01 0.76 -9.10
C ASN A 71 6.41 0.83 -8.48
N GLY A 72 7.33 -0.02 -8.94
CA GLY A 72 8.71 -0.11 -8.45
C GLY A 72 9.64 1.02 -8.93
N ILE A 73 9.15 1.98 -9.72
CA ILE A 73 9.88 3.22 -10.02
C ILE A 73 9.83 4.17 -8.81
N CYS A 74 8.78 4.11 -8.02
CA CYS A 74 8.65 4.86 -6.77
C CYS A 74 9.40 4.15 -5.64
N ASP A 75 10.52 4.73 -5.19
CA ASP A 75 11.36 4.14 -4.13
C ASP A 75 10.62 3.96 -2.80
N VAL A 76 9.68 4.86 -2.47
CA VAL A 76 8.86 4.75 -1.26
C VAL A 76 7.98 3.51 -1.32
N LEU A 77 7.24 3.31 -2.41
CA LEU A 77 6.37 2.16 -2.60
C LEU A 77 7.15 0.84 -2.63
N LYS A 78 8.26 0.82 -3.39
CA LYS A 78 9.17 -0.31 -3.42
C LYS A 78 9.75 -0.58 -2.03
N GLY A 79 10.09 0.47 -1.27
CA GLY A 79 10.60 0.37 0.09
C GLY A 79 9.62 -0.32 1.04
N HIS A 80 8.32 -0.04 0.95
CA HIS A 80 7.29 -0.75 1.72
C HIS A 80 7.28 -2.25 1.40
N CYS A 81 7.32 -2.62 0.10
CA CYS A 81 7.34 -4.02 -0.30
C CYS A 81 8.59 -4.77 0.20
N VAL A 82 9.78 -4.17 0.02
CA VAL A 82 11.05 -4.79 0.42
C VAL A 82 11.18 -4.95 1.93
N LYS A 83 10.77 -3.93 2.70
CA LYS A 83 10.87 -3.96 4.16
C LYS A 83 9.85 -4.90 4.79
N SER A 84 8.65 -4.95 4.23
CA SER A 84 7.58 -5.78 4.80
C SER A 84 7.62 -7.23 4.34
N ASN A 85 8.13 -7.54 3.14
CA ASN A 85 7.81 -8.77 2.40
C ASN A 85 6.30 -9.04 2.31
N GLY A 86 5.49 -7.97 2.37
CA GLY A 86 4.03 -7.99 2.32
C GLY A 86 3.46 -7.42 1.01
N GLY A 87 4.28 -7.26 -0.02
CA GLY A 87 3.87 -6.74 -1.32
C GLY A 87 4.87 -7.05 -2.42
N LEU A 88 4.44 -6.84 -3.66
CA LEU A 88 5.23 -6.99 -4.87
C LEU A 88 5.35 -5.65 -5.60
N TYR A 89 6.38 -5.48 -6.38
CA TYR A 89 6.58 -4.28 -7.19
C TYR A 89 6.93 -4.64 -8.64
N TYR A 90 6.55 -3.77 -9.55
CA TYR A 90 6.75 -3.95 -10.98
C TYR A 90 7.24 -2.66 -11.63
N LYS A 91 7.90 -2.76 -12.77
CA LYS A 91 8.36 -1.61 -13.59
C LYS A 91 7.73 -1.58 -14.97
N ASN A 92 7.16 -2.68 -15.41
CA ASN A 92 6.53 -2.82 -16.73
C ASN A 92 5.32 -3.75 -16.66
N PHE A 93 4.59 -3.83 -17.77
CA PHE A 93 3.36 -4.63 -17.86
C PHE A 93 3.59 -6.13 -17.58
N PHE A 94 4.66 -6.70 -18.10
CA PHE A 94 4.94 -8.13 -17.95
C PHE A 94 5.26 -8.49 -16.49
N GLU A 95 6.01 -7.63 -15.80
CA GLU A 95 6.25 -7.79 -14.37
C GLU A 95 4.96 -7.63 -13.56
N PHE A 96 4.09 -6.67 -13.92
CA PHE A 96 2.78 -6.51 -13.28
C PHE A 96 1.92 -7.77 -13.44
N GLU A 97 1.81 -8.30 -14.65
CA GLU A 97 1.09 -9.55 -14.92
C GLU A 97 1.68 -10.71 -14.11
N GLY A 98 3.01 -10.80 -14.06
CA GLY A 98 3.72 -11.78 -13.22
C GLY A 98 3.38 -11.64 -11.74
N CYS A 99 3.35 -10.42 -11.19
CA CYS A 99 2.95 -10.19 -9.80
C CYS A 99 1.51 -10.66 -9.52
N VAL A 100 0.57 -10.35 -10.41
CA VAL A 100 -0.83 -10.78 -10.26
C VAL A 100 -0.92 -12.31 -10.28
N ASN A 101 -0.33 -12.95 -11.29
CA ASN A 101 -0.36 -14.40 -11.42
C ASN A 101 0.30 -15.08 -10.23
N TYR A 102 1.42 -14.56 -9.75
CA TYR A 102 2.13 -15.09 -8.59
C TYR A 102 1.25 -15.13 -7.33
N LEU A 103 0.51 -14.06 -7.03
CA LEU A 103 -0.42 -14.01 -5.89
C LEU A 103 -1.61 -14.96 -6.05
N LEU A 104 -1.98 -15.31 -7.27
CA LEU A 104 -3.10 -16.20 -7.54
C LEU A 104 -2.70 -17.67 -7.49
N GLU A 105 -1.50 -17.99 -7.94
CA GLU A 105 -1.02 -19.36 -8.09
C GLU A 105 -0.36 -19.90 -6.81
N HIS A 106 0.19 -19.00 -5.94
CA HIS A 106 0.92 -19.38 -4.73
C HIS A 106 0.16 -18.97 -3.47
N THR A 107 -0.85 -19.73 -3.10
CA THR A 107 -1.72 -19.41 -1.95
C THR A 107 -1.00 -19.42 -0.62
N ASP A 108 -0.04 -20.28 -0.43
CA ASP A 108 0.83 -20.36 0.74
C ASP A 108 1.68 -19.09 0.91
N VAL A 109 2.30 -18.63 -0.17
CA VAL A 109 3.06 -17.37 -0.17
C VAL A 109 2.13 -16.17 0.06
N TYR A 110 0.95 -16.18 -0.55
CA TYR A 110 -0.06 -15.13 -0.34
C TYR A 110 -0.41 -14.98 1.14
N GLU A 111 -0.66 -16.07 1.85
CA GLU A 111 -0.98 -16.05 3.27
C GLU A 111 0.18 -15.50 4.13
N ILE A 112 1.42 -15.85 3.77
CA ILE A 112 2.61 -15.30 4.42
C ILE A 112 2.70 -13.79 4.17
N MET A 113 2.47 -13.35 2.94
CA MET A 113 2.49 -11.92 2.60
C MET A 113 1.40 -11.13 3.34
N CYS A 114 0.21 -11.69 3.51
CA CYS A 114 -0.85 -11.08 4.32
C CYS A 114 -0.41 -10.82 5.77
N LYS A 115 0.21 -11.82 6.39
CA LYS A 115 0.74 -11.71 7.77
C LYS A 115 1.87 -10.69 7.86
N ASN A 116 2.78 -10.72 6.89
CA ASN A 116 3.91 -9.79 6.82
C ASN A 116 3.46 -8.34 6.63
N ALA A 117 2.47 -8.11 5.75
CA ALA A 117 1.88 -6.79 5.54
C ALA A 117 1.34 -6.21 6.85
N ARG A 118 0.53 -6.98 7.58
CA ARG A 118 -0.04 -6.57 8.86
C ARG A 118 1.04 -6.30 9.90
N LYS A 119 1.96 -7.24 10.07
CA LYS A 119 3.07 -7.12 11.02
C LYS A 119 3.93 -5.89 10.77
N TYR A 120 4.20 -5.56 9.52
CA TYR A 120 4.98 -4.37 9.17
C TYR A 120 4.35 -3.08 9.66
N VAL A 121 3.02 -2.93 9.53
CA VAL A 121 2.32 -1.75 10.03
C VAL A 121 2.31 -1.74 11.56
N GLU A 122 2.10 -2.87 12.19
CA GLU A 122 2.13 -3.00 13.65
C GLU A 122 3.52 -2.69 14.23
N ASP A 123 4.60 -3.10 13.55
CA ASP A 123 5.97 -2.89 14.05
C ASP A 123 6.48 -1.44 13.82
N TYR A 124 5.99 -0.72 12.80
CA TYR A 124 6.63 0.53 12.37
C TYR A 124 5.72 1.76 12.32
N PHE A 125 4.39 1.58 12.35
CA PHE A 125 3.43 2.66 12.14
C PHE A 125 2.40 2.79 13.25
N GLN A 126 2.74 2.35 14.49
CA GLN A 126 1.91 2.62 15.66
C GLN A 126 2.02 4.08 16.06
N TRP A 127 0.88 4.68 16.38
CA TRP A 127 0.78 6.10 16.70
C TRP A 127 1.65 6.47 17.91
N GLU A 128 1.68 5.63 18.94
CA GLU A 128 2.49 5.82 20.14
C GLU A 128 3.98 5.93 19.83
N ASP A 129 4.49 5.06 18.95
CA ASP A 129 5.90 5.08 18.54
C ASP A 129 6.25 6.29 17.69
N ILE A 130 5.31 6.71 16.84
CA ILE A 130 5.46 7.92 16.01
C ILE A 130 5.51 9.14 16.91
N MET A 131 4.58 9.30 17.85
CA MET A 131 4.54 10.42 18.79
C MET A 131 5.81 10.48 19.66
N LYS A 132 6.27 9.34 20.15
CA LYS A 132 7.53 9.29 20.91
C LYS A 132 8.74 9.80 20.10
N LYS A 133 8.83 9.41 18.83
CA LYS A 133 9.90 9.92 17.94
C LYS A 133 9.80 11.43 17.73
N PHE A 134 8.60 11.99 17.61
CA PHE A 134 8.41 13.43 17.55
C PHE A 134 8.86 14.13 18.82
N ASP A 135 8.48 13.62 19.99
CA ASP A 135 8.87 14.17 21.29
C ASP A 135 10.39 14.16 21.46
N ASP A 136 11.04 13.08 21.08
CA ASP A 136 12.51 12.95 21.16
C ASP A 136 13.22 13.96 20.23
N ILE A 137 12.69 14.18 19.02
CA ILE A 137 13.23 15.20 18.10
C ILE A 137 13.03 16.60 18.65
N ILE A 138 11.87 16.93 19.20
CA ILE A 138 11.56 18.24 19.76
C ILE A 138 12.51 18.55 20.93
N LYS A 139 12.73 17.59 21.82
CA LYS A 139 13.69 17.73 22.92
C LYS A 139 15.11 18.01 22.44
N LEU A 140 15.56 17.19 21.46
CA LEU A 140 16.91 17.34 20.89
C LEU A 140 17.13 18.72 20.25
N VAL A 141 16.14 19.27 19.58
CA VAL A 141 16.21 20.61 18.97
C VAL A 141 16.17 21.69 20.03
N GLY A 142 15.34 21.53 21.09
CA GLY A 142 15.29 22.46 22.23
C GLY A 142 16.62 22.58 22.94
N GLU A 143 17.25 21.47 23.26
CA GLU A 143 18.57 21.41 23.93
C GLU A 143 19.68 22.06 23.09
N LYS A 144 19.67 21.90 21.77
CA LYS A 144 20.63 22.57 20.88
C LYS A 144 20.47 24.09 20.88
N ASN A 145 19.26 24.58 20.83
CA ASN A 145 18.98 26.02 20.83
C ASN A 145 19.41 26.67 22.18
N GLU A 146 19.29 25.97 23.31
CA GLU A 146 19.74 26.47 24.61
C GLU A 146 21.29 26.49 24.73
N ALA A 147 21.95 25.56 24.04
CA ALA A 147 23.42 25.49 24.03
C ALA A 147 24.07 26.57 23.15
N GLU A 148 23.41 26.95 22.04
CA GLU A 148 23.86 27.99 21.11
C GLU A 148 23.61 29.43 21.64
N ASN A 149 22.72 29.59 22.62
CA ASN A 149 22.37 30.89 23.21
C ASN A 149 23.14 31.18 24.52
N LYS A 150 24.10 30.36 24.89
CA LYS A 150 25.04 30.53 26.03
C LYS A 150 26.45 30.84 25.55
#